data_85e0389fa150739e217e5c7b9a41be89
#
_entry.id   85e0389fa150739e217e5c7b9a41be89
#
_cell.length_a   1.000
_cell.length_b   1.000
_cell.length_c   1.000
_cell.angle_alpha   90.00
_cell.angle_beta   90.00
_cell.angle_gamma   90.00
#
_symmetry.space_group_name_H-M   'P 1'
#
loop_
_entity.id
_entity.type
_entity.pdbx_description
1 polymer ?
#
loop_
_entity_poly.entity_id
_entity_poly.type
_entity_poly.pdbx_seq_one_letter_code
_entity_poly.pdbx_strand_id
1 'polypeptide(L)'
;MKHSHLKLLLLSAFLLQAGQGQLASADEQVTHNLSEAQKLAREFNARLRAKLHLAIAEEGPLGAIHICATHAPGIAERLQEQHITVKRTSDRLRNPENAPDIWEQRILTFFEQEREAGADSANLEFYAQFIDERGTVFRYARAIPTGAECLMCHGDNLAPDIAAELARRYPEDKAKGYMAGDIRGMVSITIRELN
;
A
#
# COMPACT_ATOMS: atom_id res chain seq x y z
N MET A 1 -30.69 -47.78 34.68
CA MET A 1 -30.17 -46.41 34.72
C MET A 1 -28.75 -46.36 34.17
N LYS A 2 -28.47 -46.67 32.85
CA LYS A 2 -27.11 -46.70 32.28
C LYS A 2 -27.00 -46.10 30.87
N HIS A 3 -27.98 -45.33 30.39
CA HIS A 3 -27.94 -44.79 29.00
C HIS A 3 -27.90 -43.27 28.89
N SER A 4 -27.82 -42.49 30.02
CA SER A 4 -27.89 -41.03 30.00
C SER A 4 -26.52 -40.33 29.81
N HIS A 5 -25.40 -40.95 30.16
CA HIS A 5 -24.09 -40.34 30.14
C HIS A 5 -23.37 -40.39 28.77
N LEU A 6 -23.76 -41.31 27.88
CA LEU A 6 -23.10 -41.47 26.57
C LEU A 6 -23.53 -40.39 25.57
N LYS A 7 -24.74 -39.84 25.69
CA LYS A 7 -25.23 -38.78 24.81
C LYS A 7 -24.60 -37.41 25.09
N LEU A 8 -24.20 -37.14 26.33
CA LEU A 8 -23.60 -35.85 26.71
C LEU A 8 -22.15 -35.72 26.24
N LEU A 9 -21.40 -36.82 26.19
CA LEU A 9 -20.01 -36.85 25.69
C LEU A 9 -19.90 -36.63 24.17
N LEU A 10 -20.89 -37.08 23.40
CA LEU A 10 -20.91 -36.89 21.94
C LEU A 10 -21.24 -35.45 21.53
N LEU A 11 -22.04 -34.73 22.32
CA LEU A 11 -22.38 -33.32 22.04
C LEU A 11 -21.17 -32.37 22.29
N SER A 12 -20.36 -32.64 23.32
CA SER A 12 -19.19 -31.83 23.65
C SER A 12 -18.05 -31.99 22.63
N ALA A 13 -17.87 -33.19 22.05
CA ALA A 13 -16.88 -33.44 21.01
C ALA A 13 -17.24 -32.72 19.67
N PHE A 14 -18.53 -32.61 19.35
CA PHE A 14 -19.00 -31.95 18.12
C PHE A 14 -18.82 -30.42 18.16
N LEU A 15 -18.99 -29.78 19.33
CA LEU A 15 -18.80 -28.34 19.51
C LEU A 15 -17.32 -27.94 19.44
N LEU A 16 -16.38 -28.78 19.88
CA LEU A 16 -14.95 -28.53 19.77
C LEU A 16 -14.46 -28.61 18.31
N GLN A 17 -14.99 -29.50 17.50
CA GLN A 17 -14.60 -29.63 16.08
C GLN A 17 -15.09 -28.48 15.21
N ALA A 18 -16.28 -27.92 15.49
CA ALA A 18 -16.81 -26.77 14.77
C ALA A 18 -15.95 -25.50 14.95
N GLY A 19 -15.39 -25.29 16.16
CA GLY A 19 -14.52 -24.14 16.44
C GLY A 19 -13.16 -24.19 15.74
N GLN A 20 -12.59 -25.38 15.58
CA GLN A 20 -11.28 -25.56 14.92
C GLN A 20 -11.36 -25.33 13.40
N GLY A 21 -12.46 -25.71 12.75
CA GLY A 21 -12.65 -25.48 11.32
C GLY A 21 -12.80 -23.99 10.96
N GLN A 22 -13.46 -23.20 11.81
CA GLN A 22 -13.63 -21.76 11.57
C GLN A 22 -12.34 -20.96 11.76
N LEU A 23 -11.52 -21.32 12.74
CA LEU A 23 -10.22 -20.65 12.94
C LEU A 23 -9.24 -20.96 11.80
N ALA A 24 -9.21 -22.18 11.30
CA ALA A 24 -8.38 -22.57 10.16
C ALA A 24 -8.77 -21.83 8.88
N SER A 25 -10.07 -21.65 8.62
CA SER A 25 -10.55 -20.91 7.43
C SER A 25 -10.27 -19.42 7.50
N ALA A 26 -10.30 -18.79 8.68
CA ALA A 26 -9.98 -17.37 8.87
C ALA A 26 -8.48 -17.09 8.64
N ASP A 27 -7.60 -17.97 9.10
CA ASP A 27 -6.15 -17.85 8.91
C ASP A 27 -5.75 -18.06 7.45
N GLU A 28 -6.42 -18.98 6.76
CA GLU A 28 -6.26 -19.22 5.33
C GLU A 28 -6.68 -17.99 4.50
N GLN A 29 -7.78 -17.33 4.87
CA GLN A 29 -8.26 -16.11 4.22
C GLN A 29 -7.29 -14.94 4.42
N VAL A 30 -6.75 -14.74 5.62
CA VAL A 30 -5.71 -13.71 5.88
C VAL A 30 -4.48 -13.96 5.03
N THR A 31 -4.01 -15.22 4.95
CA THR A 31 -2.86 -15.61 4.14
C THR A 31 -3.10 -15.34 2.65
N HIS A 32 -4.29 -15.67 2.15
CA HIS A 32 -4.70 -15.39 0.78
C HIS A 32 -4.69 -13.87 0.49
N ASN A 33 -5.39 -13.08 1.31
CA ASN A 33 -5.46 -11.64 1.17
C ASN A 33 -4.07 -10.97 1.22
N LEU A 34 -3.18 -11.46 2.10
CA LEU A 34 -1.81 -10.97 2.19
C LEU A 34 -1.02 -11.24 0.90
N SER A 35 -1.11 -12.47 0.38
CA SER A 35 -0.43 -12.84 -0.88
C SER A 35 -0.91 -12.00 -2.06
N GLU A 36 -2.22 -11.79 -2.17
CA GLU A 36 -2.83 -10.96 -3.21
C GLU A 36 -2.42 -9.49 -3.09
N ALA A 37 -2.49 -8.91 -1.89
CA ALA A 37 -2.08 -7.53 -1.64
C ALA A 37 -0.59 -7.31 -1.94
N GLN A 38 0.27 -8.24 -1.54
CA GLN A 38 1.70 -8.19 -1.88
C GLN A 38 1.96 -8.24 -3.39
N LYS A 39 1.22 -9.08 -4.12
CA LYS A 39 1.29 -9.15 -5.59
C LYS A 39 0.89 -7.82 -6.21
N LEU A 40 -0.25 -7.25 -5.82
CA LEU A 40 -0.76 -5.98 -6.34
C LEU A 40 0.19 -4.81 -6.04
N ALA A 41 0.78 -4.75 -4.84
CA ALA A 41 1.74 -3.71 -4.48
C ALA A 41 3.02 -3.80 -5.33
N ARG A 42 3.54 -5.01 -5.57
CA ARG A 42 4.69 -5.22 -6.47
C ARG A 42 4.36 -4.81 -7.90
N GLU A 43 3.19 -5.19 -8.39
CA GLU A 43 2.75 -4.87 -9.74
C GLU A 43 2.55 -3.37 -9.94
N PHE A 44 1.93 -2.68 -8.97
CA PHE A 44 1.80 -1.22 -8.99
C PHE A 44 3.18 -0.55 -9.10
N ASN A 45 4.12 -0.91 -8.23
CA ASN A 45 5.46 -0.34 -8.21
C ASN A 45 6.23 -0.62 -9.51
N ALA A 46 6.13 -1.84 -10.05
CA ALA A 46 6.78 -2.21 -11.30
C ALA A 46 6.23 -1.40 -12.49
N ARG A 47 4.91 -1.29 -12.61
CA ARG A 47 4.26 -0.50 -13.67
C ARG A 47 4.58 0.98 -13.56
N LEU A 48 4.60 1.54 -12.36
CA LEU A 48 4.94 2.94 -12.13
C LEU A 48 6.40 3.23 -12.55
N ARG A 49 7.35 2.39 -12.11
CA ARG A 49 8.77 2.53 -12.49
C ARG A 49 8.98 2.37 -13.99
N ALA A 50 8.38 1.37 -14.61
CA ALA A 50 8.50 1.16 -16.06
C ALA A 50 7.99 2.39 -16.84
N LYS A 51 6.86 2.96 -16.44
CA LYS A 51 6.34 4.20 -17.06
C LYS A 51 7.25 5.39 -16.85
N LEU A 52 7.80 5.55 -15.65
CA LEU A 52 8.76 6.62 -15.35
C LEU A 52 10.03 6.50 -16.20
N HIS A 53 10.64 5.32 -16.25
CA HIS A 53 11.86 5.09 -17.02
C HIS A 53 11.64 5.32 -18.53
N LEU A 54 10.52 4.85 -19.06
CA LEU A 54 10.15 5.06 -20.46
C LEU A 54 10.01 6.57 -20.75
N ALA A 55 9.28 7.29 -19.91
CA ALA A 55 9.08 8.73 -20.08
C ALA A 55 10.40 9.53 -20.01
N ILE A 56 11.30 9.17 -19.09
CA ILE A 56 12.63 9.79 -19.00
C ILE A 56 13.45 9.50 -20.26
N ALA A 57 13.38 8.28 -20.79
CA ALA A 57 14.13 7.88 -21.98
C ALA A 57 13.64 8.56 -23.26
N GLU A 58 12.32 8.74 -23.40
CA GLU A 58 11.69 9.28 -24.61
C GLU A 58 11.60 10.82 -24.60
N GLU A 59 11.28 11.43 -23.46
CA GLU A 59 10.93 12.84 -23.34
C GLU A 59 11.81 13.61 -22.33
N GLY A 60 12.76 12.92 -21.70
CA GLY A 60 13.59 13.46 -20.64
C GLY A 60 12.84 13.69 -19.33
N PRO A 61 13.53 14.24 -18.30
CA PRO A 61 12.92 14.44 -16.98
C PRO A 61 11.70 15.38 -16.98
N LEU A 62 11.65 16.37 -17.85
CA LEU A 62 10.50 17.30 -17.99
C LEU A 62 9.26 16.58 -18.49
N GLY A 63 9.40 15.73 -19.53
CA GLY A 63 8.30 14.90 -20.03
C GLY A 63 7.81 13.91 -18.99
N ALA A 64 8.72 13.34 -18.21
CA ALA A 64 8.37 12.42 -17.13
C ALA A 64 7.48 13.06 -16.06
N ILE A 65 7.60 14.36 -15.76
CA ILE A 65 6.71 15.08 -14.85
C ILE A 65 5.26 15.01 -15.35
N HIS A 66 5.06 15.19 -16.66
CA HIS A 66 3.74 15.11 -17.29
C HIS A 66 3.14 13.70 -17.18
N ILE A 67 3.92 12.70 -17.51
CA ILE A 67 3.49 11.28 -17.46
C ILE A 67 3.13 10.88 -16.02
N CYS A 68 3.93 11.28 -15.03
CA CYS A 68 3.60 11.01 -13.62
C CYS A 68 2.28 11.66 -13.19
N ALA A 69 1.99 12.88 -13.67
CA ALA A 69 0.76 13.58 -13.33
C ALA A 69 -0.49 12.89 -13.90
N THR A 70 -0.40 12.37 -15.13
CA THR A 70 -1.54 11.89 -15.89
C THR A 70 -1.75 10.38 -15.81
N HIS A 71 -0.68 9.59 -15.68
CA HIS A 71 -0.76 8.13 -15.77
C HIS A 71 -0.70 7.39 -14.43
N ALA A 72 -0.10 7.99 -13.39
CA ALA A 72 -0.01 7.32 -12.09
C ALA A 72 -1.38 6.98 -11.47
N PRO A 73 -2.41 7.86 -11.51
CA PRO A 73 -3.76 7.50 -11.08
C PRO A 73 -4.33 6.30 -11.83
N GLY A 74 -4.21 6.30 -13.16
CA GLY A 74 -4.72 5.22 -13.99
C GLY A 74 -4.01 3.86 -13.81
N ILE A 75 -2.83 3.79 -13.18
CA ILE A 75 -2.22 2.51 -12.80
C ILE A 75 -2.99 1.92 -11.61
N ALA A 76 -3.31 2.73 -10.61
CA ALA A 76 -4.09 2.29 -9.46
C ALA A 76 -5.49 1.83 -9.90
N GLU A 77 -6.19 2.61 -10.71
CA GLU A 77 -7.53 2.28 -11.24
C GLU A 77 -7.57 0.93 -11.97
N ARG A 78 -6.55 0.61 -12.77
CA ARG A 78 -6.48 -0.67 -13.49
C ARG A 78 -6.18 -1.89 -12.64
N LEU A 79 -5.77 -1.68 -11.39
CA LEU A 79 -5.53 -2.75 -10.41
C LEU A 79 -6.67 -2.88 -9.41
N GLN A 80 -7.70 -2.02 -9.50
CA GLN A 80 -8.88 -2.09 -8.65
C GLN A 80 -9.87 -3.13 -9.18
N GLU A 81 -10.53 -3.80 -8.25
CA GLU A 81 -11.68 -4.67 -8.49
C GLU A 81 -12.83 -4.24 -7.56
N GLN A 82 -14.02 -4.85 -7.70
CA GLN A 82 -15.20 -4.45 -6.90
C GLN A 82 -14.94 -4.43 -5.39
N HIS A 83 -14.07 -5.32 -4.91
CA HIS A 83 -13.75 -5.49 -3.49
C HIS A 83 -12.32 -5.10 -3.12
N ILE A 84 -11.50 -4.69 -4.11
CA ILE A 84 -10.10 -4.32 -3.94
C ILE A 84 -9.89 -2.86 -4.33
N THR A 85 -9.32 -2.08 -3.41
CA THR A 85 -8.88 -0.71 -3.68
C THR A 85 -7.35 -0.65 -3.61
N VAL A 86 -6.73 -0.09 -4.65
CA VAL A 86 -5.29 0.20 -4.69
C VAL A 86 -5.10 1.71 -4.69
N LYS A 87 -4.26 2.21 -3.79
CA LYS A 87 -3.97 3.64 -3.64
C LYS A 87 -2.49 3.85 -3.40
N ARG A 88 -1.95 4.96 -3.90
CA ARG A 88 -0.67 5.48 -3.47
C ARG A 88 -0.89 6.66 -2.54
N THR A 89 -0.18 6.71 -1.42
CA THR A 89 -0.27 7.80 -0.46
C THR A 89 1.11 8.22 0.08
N SER A 90 1.20 9.39 0.68
CA SER A 90 2.43 9.96 1.22
C SER A 90 2.12 11.10 2.19
N ASP A 91 2.99 11.35 3.15
CA ASP A 91 2.93 12.52 4.03
C ASP A 91 3.34 13.80 3.32
N ARG A 92 4.35 13.74 2.46
CA ARG A 92 4.77 14.88 1.65
C ARG A 92 4.12 14.79 0.27
N LEU A 93 2.98 15.46 0.12
CA LEU A 93 2.14 15.38 -1.06
C LEU A 93 2.71 16.20 -2.22
N ARG A 94 2.67 15.63 -3.43
CA ARG A 94 2.76 16.36 -4.70
C ARG A 94 1.37 16.53 -5.30
N ASN A 95 0.58 15.46 -5.37
CA ASN A 95 -0.83 15.51 -5.71
C ASN A 95 -1.66 15.41 -4.42
N PRO A 96 -2.51 16.42 -4.09
CA PRO A 96 -3.37 16.41 -2.91
C PRO A 96 -4.30 15.20 -2.80
N GLU A 97 -4.73 14.62 -3.92
CA GLU A 97 -5.58 13.42 -3.95
C GLU A 97 -4.92 12.18 -3.34
N ASN A 98 -3.59 12.18 -3.20
CA ASN A 98 -2.85 11.13 -2.53
C ASN A 98 -2.76 11.32 -1.01
N ALA A 99 -3.59 12.19 -0.42
CA ALA A 99 -3.61 12.39 1.03
C ALA A 99 -3.94 11.09 1.77
N PRO A 100 -3.20 10.77 2.85
CA PRO A 100 -3.44 9.58 3.64
C PRO A 100 -4.73 9.69 4.46
N ASP A 101 -5.43 8.59 4.67
CA ASP A 101 -6.43 8.48 5.72
C ASP A 101 -5.75 8.29 7.10
N ILE A 102 -6.56 8.21 8.18
CA ILE A 102 -6.05 8.10 9.56
C ILE A 102 -5.19 6.84 9.76
N TRP A 103 -5.58 5.71 9.15
CA TRP A 103 -4.81 4.47 9.24
C TRP A 103 -3.51 4.59 8.44
N GLU A 104 -3.58 5.10 7.23
CA GLU A 104 -2.44 5.33 6.35
C GLU A 104 -1.41 6.26 6.98
N GLN A 105 -1.86 7.34 7.64
CA GLN A 105 -1.00 8.25 8.36
C GLN A 105 -0.21 7.56 9.49
N ARG A 106 -0.88 6.69 10.26
CA ARG A 106 -0.23 5.92 11.32
C ARG A 106 0.82 4.96 10.76
N ILE A 107 0.53 4.31 9.63
CA ILE A 107 1.47 3.38 9.01
C ILE A 107 2.66 4.11 8.38
N LEU A 108 2.46 5.27 7.76
CA LEU A 108 3.56 6.12 7.29
C LEU A 108 4.47 6.53 8.45
N THR A 109 3.91 6.96 9.58
CA THR A 109 4.67 7.28 10.78
C THR A 109 5.44 6.06 11.33
N PHE A 110 4.80 4.89 11.37
CA PHE A 110 5.45 3.64 11.77
C PHE A 110 6.62 3.28 10.84
N PHE A 111 6.45 3.37 9.53
CA PHE A 111 7.52 3.10 8.58
C PHE A 111 8.71 4.05 8.73
N GLU A 112 8.47 5.34 9.01
CA GLU A 112 9.56 6.29 9.28
C GLU A 112 10.32 5.94 10.56
N GLN A 113 9.63 5.53 11.62
CA GLN A 113 10.26 5.07 12.86
C GLN A 113 11.14 3.84 12.65
N GLU A 114 10.64 2.85 11.87
CA GLU A 114 11.41 1.65 11.52
C GLU A 114 12.65 1.99 10.67
N ARG A 115 12.50 2.90 9.70
CA ARG A 115 13.62 3.39 8.91
C ARG A 115 14.68 4.10 9.77
N GLU A 116 14.26 4.97 10.69
CA GLU A 116 15.14 5.65 11.63
C GLU A 116 15.84 4.67 12.58
N ALA A 117 15.19 3.55 12.90
CA ALA A 117 15.79 2.45 13.67
C ALA A 117 16.74 1.58 12.83
N GLY A 118 16.90 1.87 11.52
CA GLY A 118 17.84 1.19 10.64
C GLY A 118 17.23 0.09 9.75
N ALA A 119 15.91 -0.05 9.71
CA ALA A 119 15.26 -0.98 8.81
C ALA A 119 15.39 -0.51 7.34
N ASP A 120 15.56 -1.48 6.42
CA ASP A 120 15.55 -1.21 4.99
C ASP A 120 14.14 -0.87 4.52
N SER A 121 13.92 0.37 4.06
CA SER A 121 12.63 0.86 3.56
C SER A 121 12.05 0.03 2.41
N ALA A 122 12.88 -0.68 1.65
CA ALA A 122 12.41 -1.55 0.57
C ALA A 122 11.64 -2.78 1.07
N ASN A 123 11.87 -3.18 2.33
CA ASN A 123 11.28 -4.35 2.96
C ASN A 123 10.14 -4.03 3.94
N LEU A 124 9.86 -2.74 4.19
CA LEU A 124 8.81 -2.34 5.11
C LEU A 124 7.42 -2.61 4.52
N GLU A 125 6.68 -3.46 5.20
CA GLU A 125 5.28 -3.75 4.92
C GLU A 125 4.50 -3.94 6.23
N PHE A 126 3.21 -3.69 6.19
CA PHE A 126 2.31 -3.86 7.32
C PHE A 126 0.93 -4.31 6.83
N TYR A 127 0.27 -5.16 7.59
CA TYR A 127 -1.13 -5.51 7.32
C TYR A 127 -1.93 -5.60 8.62
N ALA A 128 -3.22 -5.40 8.50
CA ALA A 128 -4.20 -5.58 9.57
C ALA A 128 -5.53 -6.03 9.00
N GLN A 129 -6.25 -6.85 9.75
CA GLN A 129 -7.64 -7.19 9.49
C GLN A 129 -8.51 -6.68 10.64
N PHE A 130 -9.65 -6.10 10.31
CA PHE A 130 -10.63 -5.62 11.27
C PHE A 130 -12.04 -5.70 10.69
N ILE A 131 -13.04 -5.48 11.52
CA ILE A 131 -14.44 -5.45 11.11
C ILE A 131 -14.92 -4.01 11.22
N ASP A 132 -15.55 -3.50 10.16
CA ASP A 132 -16.29 -2.23 10.17
C ASP A 132 -17.79 -2.48 9.94
N GLU A 133 -18.57 -1.40 9.80
CA GLU A 133 -20.03 -1.49 9.61
C GLU A 133 -20.44 -2.25 8.34
N ARG A 134 -19.54 -2.45 7.38
CA ARG A 134 -19.76 -3.12 6.09
C ARG A 134 -19.20 -4.53 6.03
N GLY A 135 -18.57 -5.02 7.10
CA GLY A 135 -18.01 -6.36 7.20
C GLY A 135 -16.50 -6.40 7.44
N THR A 136 -15.86 -7.49 7.08
CA THR A 136 -14.43 -7.70 7.27
C THR A 136 -13.62 -6.88 6.25
N VAL A 137 -12.61 -6.21 6.74
CA VAL A 137 -11.68 -5.39 5.94
C VAL A 137 -10.27 -5.84 6.22
N PHE A 138 -9.55 -6.24 5.18
CA PHE A 138 -8.11 -6.46 5.21
C PHE A 138 -7.41 -5.24 4.60
N ARG A 139 -6.44 -4.67 5.32
CA ARG A 139 -5.62 -3.55 4.83
C ARG A 139 -4.16 -3.94 4.82
N TYR A 140 -3.49 -3.58 3.74
CA TYR A 140 -2.06 -3.81 3.54
C TYR A 140 -1.38 -2.52 3.08
N ALA A 141 -0.18 -2.30 3.58
CA ALA A 141 0.69 -1.20 3.17
C ALA A 141 2.09 -1.72 2.84
N ARG A 142 2.70 -1.17 1.80
CA ARG A 142 4.11 -1.38 1.46
C ARG A 142 4.79 -0.06 1.20
N ALA A 143 5.91 0.19 1.86
CA ALA A 143 6.70 1.39 1.66
C ALA A 143 7.23 1.49 0.21
N ILE A 144 7.37 2.73 -0.27
CA ILE A 144 8.00 3.07 -1.53
C ILE A 144 9.30 3.79 -1.19
N PRO A 145 10.46 3.13 -1.29
CA PRO A 145 11.74 3.77 -1.03
C PRO A 145 12.09 4.77 -2.13
N THR A 146 12.79 5.84 -1.75
CA THR A 146 13.35 6.81 -2.68
C THR A 146 14.62 6.25 -3.31
N GLY A 147 14.59 5.93 -4.60
CA GLY A 147 15.76 5.56 -5.38
C GLY A 147 16.55 6.78 -5.89
N ALA A 148 17.74 6.56 -6.41
CA ALA A 148 18.56 7.64 -6.98
C ALA A 148 17.84 8.38 -8.13
N GLU A 149 17.10 7.64 -8.95
CA GLU A 149 16.30 8.19 -10.06
C GLU A 149 15.16 9.11 -9.58
N CYS A 150 14.68 8.91 -8.35
CA CYS A 150 13.61 9.73 -7.78
C CYS A 150 14.09 11.15 -7.42
N LEU A 151 15.40 11.30 -7.12
CA LEU A 151 15.98 12.53 -6.62
C LEU A 151 16.00 13.65 -7.67
N MET A 152 15.94 13.34 -8.95
CA MET A 152 15.82 14.32 -10.02
C MET A 152 14.61 15.24 -9.87
N CYS A 153 13.51 14.70 -9.26
CA CYS A 153 12.25 15.43 -9.07
C CYS A 153 11.82 15.53 -7.60
N HIS A 154 12.47 14.80 -6.70
CA HIS A 154 12.12 14.74 -5.29
C HIS A 154 13.26 15.08 -4.33
N GLY A 155 14.48 15.28 -4.81
CA GLY A 155 15.64 15.64 -4.00
C GLY A 155 15.63 17.10 -3.55
N ASP A 156 16.73 17.50 -2.87
CA ASP A 156 16.95 18.87 -2.41
C ASP A 156 17.43 19.81 -3.52
N ASN A 157 18.22 19.28 -4.45
CA ASN A 157 18.87 20.08 -5.49
C ASN A 157 18.27 19.73 -6.86
N LEU A 158 17.16 20.38 -7.18
CA LEU A 158 16.48 20.19 -8.46
C LEU A 158 17.11 21.10 -9.54
N ALA A 159 17.22 20.61 -10.78
CA ALA A 159 17.57 21.44 -11.91
C ALA A 159 16.53 22.58 -12.06
N PRO A 160 16.94 23.80 -12.44
CA PRO A 160 16.04 24.97 -12.46
C PRO A 160 14.78 24.79 -13.32
N ASP A 161 14.90 24.13 -14.46
CA ASP A 161 13.80 23.81 -15.36
C ASP A 161 12.81 22.80 -14.76
N ILE A 162 13.32 21.78 -14.08
CA ILE A 162 12.53 20.81 -13.32
C ILE A 162 11.78 21.51 -12.18
N ALA A 163 12.47 22.35 -11.40
CA ALA A 163 11.87 23.09 -10.31
C ALA A 163 10.74 24.02 -10.80
N ALA A 164 10.96 24.71 -11.91
CA ALA A 164 9.97 25.61 -12.52
C ALA A 164 8.73 24.85 -13.00
N GLU A 165 8.90 23.72 -13.70
CA GLU A 165 7.78 22.90 -14.19
C GLU A 165 7.00 22.26 -13.04
N LEU A 166 7.67 21.79 -11.99
CA LEU A 166 7.00 21.28 -10.80
C LEU A 166 6.20 22.37 -10.09
N ALA A 167 6.75 23.58 -9.92
CA ALA A 167 6.02 24.70 -9.30
C ALA A 167 4.79 25.11 -10.12
N ARG A 168 4.90 25.05 -11.45
CA ARG A 168 3.78 25.37 -12.35
C ARG A 168 2.64 24.35 -12.26
N ARG A 169 2.97 23.04 -12.18
CA ARG A 169 1.96 21.97 -12.14
C ARG A 169 1.42 21.69 -10.76
N TYR A 170 2.26 21.87 -9.75
CA TYR A 170 1.97 21.52 -8.36
C TYR A 170 2.36 22.68 -7.45
N PRO A 171 1.57 23.77 -7.42
CA PRO A 171 1.89 24.96 -6.63
C PRO A 171 2.02 24.68 -5.12
N GLU A 172 1.39 23.61 -4.63
CA GLU A 172 1.46 23.17 -3.22
C GLU A 172 2.38 21.96 -3.01
N ASP A 173 3.32 21.70 -3.94
CA ASP A 173 4.21 20.54 -3.88
C ASP A 173 5.07 20.52 -2.62
N LYS A 174 4.84 19.53 -1.77
CA LYS A 174 5.63 19.23 -0.55
C LYS A 174 6.60 18.07 -0.74
N ALA A 175 6.58 17.40 -1.90
CA ALA A 175 7.35 16.20 -2.16
C ALA A 175 8.76 16.49 -2.65
N LYS A 176 9.53 17.26 -1.88
CA LYS A 176 10.92 17.66 -2.13
C LYS A 176 11.79 17.37 -0.91
N GLY A 177 13.11 17.43 -1.06
CA GLY A 177 14.04 17.24 0.02
C GLY A 177 14.14 15.80 0.50
N TYR A 178 13.99 14.84 -0.38
CA TYR A 178 14.25 13.43 -0.10
C TYR A 178 15.70 13.06 -0.34
N MET A 179 16.18 12.10 0.43
CA MET A 179 17.45 11.41 0.23
C MET A 179 17.19 9.98 -0.25
N ALA A 180 18.23 9.35 -0.83
CA ALA A 180 18.13 7.94 -1.17
C ALA A 180 17.87 7.08 0.08
N GLY A 181 16.91 6.18 -0.01
CA GLY A 181 16.47 5.35 1.13
C GLY A 181 15.34 5.95 1.96
N ASP A 182 15.02 7.24 1.83
CA ASP A 182 13.84 7.84 2.48
C ASP A 182 12.56 7.17 1.98
N ILE A 183 11.51 7.22 2.79
CA ILE A 183 10.19 6.72 2.42
C ILE A 183 9.46 7.79 1.63
N ARG A 184 9.35 7.59 0.30
CA ARG A 184 8.63 8.49 -0.60
C ARG A 184 7.11 8.44 -0.40
N GLY A 185 6.63 7.43 0.25
CA GLY A 185 5.24 7.12 0.51
C GLY A 185 5.02 5.63 0.59
N MET A 186 3.79 5.19 0.38
CA MET A 186 3.45 3.77 0.36
C MET A 186 2.36 3.45 -0.67
N VAL A 187 2.31 2.18 -1.08
CA VAL A 187 1.12 1.58 -1.71
C VAL A 187 0.23 1.09 -0.58
N SER A 188 -1.03 1.50 -0.61
CA SER A 188 -2.08 1.08 0.31
C SER A 188 -3.11 0.25 -0.45
N ILE A 189 -3.44 -0.93 0.07
CA ILE A 189 -4.41 -1.86 -0.51
C ILE A 189 -5.45 -2.16 0.54
N THR A 190 -6.70 -2.11 0.14
CA THR A 190 -7.85 -2.50 0.95
C THR A 190 -8.61 -3.60 0.23
N ILE A 191 -8.79 -4.75 0.89
CA ILE A 191 -9.60 -5.86 0.40
C ILE A 191 -10.80 -5.99 1.34
N ARG A 192 -12.02 -6.00 0.78
CA ARG A 192 -13.27 -6.20 1.54
C ARG A 192 -13.83 -7.56 1.22
N GLU A 193 -14.25 -8.29 2.24
CA GLU A 193 -15.02 -9.51 2.01
C GLU A 193 -16.38 -9.15 1.41
N LEU A 194 -16.73 -9.83 0.32
CA LEU A 194 -18.07 -9.75 -0.26
C LEU A 194 -19.01 -10.63 0.58
N ASN A 195 -20.03 -10.03 1.17
CA ASN A 195 -21.09 -10.76 1.89
C ASN A 195 -22.02 -11.49 0.91
#